data_724d84564ec32c2183e9a4f8fdf8c5b7
#
_entry.id   724d84564ec32c2183e9a4f8fdf8c5b7
#
_cell.length_a   1.000
_cell.length_b   1.000
_cell.length_c   1.000
_cell.angle_alpha   90.00
_cell.angle_beta   90.00
_cell.angle_gamma   90.00
#
_symmetry.space_group_name_H-M   'P 1'
#
loop_
_entity.id
_entity.type
_entity.pdbx_description
1 polymer ?
#
loop_
_entity_poly.entity_id
_entity_poly.type
_entity_poly.pdbx_seq_one_letter_code
_entity_poly.pdbx_strand_id
1 'polypeptide(L)'
;GTADIVIADLPCSGLGVLGKKTDLKYKASPEGIESLVGLQRKILSCVKDFVKPCGVLLYSTCTVNPAENIENVHWFLKEYPEFYLDDIREKLCPELRDSVEEKGCIQLLPGIHQSDGFFIARLKRKPD
;
A
#
# COMPACT_ATOMS: atom_id res chain seq x y z
N GLY A 1 15.27 7.36 12.06
CA GLY A 1 15.46 7.39 10.61
C GLY A 1 15.92 8.73 10.09
N THR A 2 16.52 8.71 8.93
CA THR A 2 17.10 9.90 8.28
C THR A 2 16.54 10.11 6.86
N ALA A 3 15.71 9.18 6.38
CA ALA A 3 15.17 9.27 5.03
C ALA A 3 13.96 10.20 4.96
N ASP A 4 13.97 11.11 3.99
CA ASP A 4 12.82 11.99 3.71
C ASP A 4 11.64 11.20 3.16
N ILE A 5 11.93 10.24 2.29
CA ILE A 5 10.92 9.38 1.65
C ILE A 5 11.45 7.95 1.65
N VAL A 6 10.61 7.03 2.08
CA VAL A 6 10.85 5.59 1.99
C VAL A 6 9.76 5.00 1.11
N ILE A 7 10.15 4.24 0.10
CA ILE A 7 9.22 3.55 -0.80
C ILE A 7 9.23 2.07 -0.44
N ALA A 8 8.07 1.56 -0.06
CA ALA A 8 7.84 0.16 0.27
C ALA A 8 6.91 -0.45 -0.78
N ASP A 9 7.49 -0.91 -1.88
CA ASP A 9 6.80 -1.65 -2.94
C ASP A 9 6.98 -3.13 -2.65
N LEU A 10 5.99 -3.74 -1.99
CA LEU A 10 6.15 -5.01 -1.32
C LEU A 10 5.74 -6.21 -2.19
N PRO A 11 6.33 -7.39 -1.94
CA PRO A 11 5.83 -8.62 -2.54
C PRO A 11 4.37 -8.82 -2.16
N CYS A 12 3.54 -9.19 -3.13
CA CYS A 12 2.10 -9.33 -2.95
C CYS A 12 1.57 -10.51 -3.78
N SER A 13 0.26 -10.79 -3.63
CA SER A 13 -0.39 -11.88 -4.38
C SER A 13 -0.42 -11.64 -5.89
N GLY A 14 -0.29 -10.37 -6.32
CA GLY A 14 -0.34 -10.03 -7.73
C GLY A 14 -1.72 -10.15 -8.36
N LEU A 15 -2.79 -10.12 -7.57
CA LEU A 15 -4.16 -10.25 -8.08
C LEU A 15 -4.54 -9.14 -9.06
N GLY A 16 -3.81 -8.03 -9.06
CA GLY A 16 -4.01 -6.96 -10.04
C GLY A 16 -3.41 -7.22 -11.41
N VAL A 17 -2.57 -8.26 -11.56
CA VAL A 17 -1.85 -8.60 -12.80
C VAL A 17 -2.04 -10.06 -13.23
N LEU A 18 -3.07 -10.74 -12.74
CA LEU A 18 -3.35 -12.15 -13.08
C LEU A 18 -3.49 -12.40 -14.58
N GLY A 19 -3.98 -11.44 -15.35
CA GLY A 19 -4.09 -11.55 -16.78
C GLY A 19 -2.75 -11.62 -17.52
N LYS A 20 -1.66 -11.29 -16.87
CA LYS A 20 -0.31 -11.28 -17.42
C LYS A 20 0.58 -12.41 -16.88
N LYS A 21 0.28 -12.94 -15.68
CA LYS A 21 1.11 -13.90 -14.97
C LYS A 21 0.25 -15.02 -14.39
N THR A 22 0.17 -16.14 -15.08
CA THR A 22 -0.68 -17.26 -14.67
C THR A 22 -0.18 -18.01 -13.45
N ASP A 23 1.14 -18.01 -13.18
CA ASP A 23 1.73 -18.66 -12.01
C ASP A 23 1.33 -18.01 -10.68
N LEU A 24 0.85 -16.76 -10.71
CA LEU A 24 0.40 -16.06 -9.51
C LEU A 24 -0.85 -16.67 -8.88
N LYS A 25 -1.58 -17.52 -9.59
CA LYS A 25 -2.76 -18.21 -9.05
C LYS A 25 -2.43 -19.03 -7.81
N TYR A 26 -1.23 -19.60 -7.72
CA TYR A 26 -0.80 -20.36 -6.55
C TYR A 26 -0.57 -19.49 -5.32
N LYS A 27 -0.15 -18.23 -5.52
CA LYS A 27 0.07 -17.26 -4.44
C LYS A 27 -1.24 -16.66 -3.93
N ALA A 28 -2.32 -16.82 -4.68
CA ALA A 28 -3.64 -16.28 -4.33
C ALA A 28 -4.48 -17.22 -3.48
N SER A 29 -3.95 -18.37 -3.04
CA SER A 29 -4.64 -19.24 -2.09
C SER A 29 -4.80 -18.54 -0.72
N PRO A 30 -5.82 -18.90 0.09
CA PRO A 30 -5.99 -18.30 1.41
C PRO A 30 -4.74 -18.36 2.28
N GLU A 31 -4.04 -19.50 2.30
CA GLU A 31 -2.81 -19.66 3.06
C GLU A 31 -1.67 -18.82 2.50
N GLY A 32 -1.59 -18.72 1.17
CA GLY A 32 -0.60 -17.89 0.48
C GLY A 32 -0.80 -16.42 0.78
N ILE A 33 -2.05 -15.94 0.78
CA ILE A 33 -2.40 -14.55 1.10
C ILE A 33 -2.08 -14.25 2.57
N GLU A 34 -2.44 -15.13 3.49
CA GLU A 34 -2.13 -14.96 4.92
C GLU A 34 -0.63 -14.85 5.15
N SER A 35 0.15 -15.70 4.51
CA SER A 35 1.61 -15.68 4.57
C SER A 35 2.18 -14.37 4.03
N LEU A 36 1.66 -13.88 2.91
CA LEU A 36 2.08 -12.61 2.32
C LEU A 36 1.73 -11.41 3.21
N VAL A 37 0.53 -11.38 3.79
CA VAL A 37 0.13 -10.33 4.73
C VAL A 37 1.09 -10.29 5.91
N GLY A 38 1.44 -11.45 6.48
CA GLY A 38 2.41 -11.55 7.56
C GLY A 38 3.78 -10.99 7.17
N LEU A 39 4.26 -11.33 5.98
CA LEU A 39 5.54 -10.83 5.45
C LEU A 39 5.48 -9.31 5.22
N GLN A 40 4.42 -8.83 4.61
CA GLN A 40 4.22 -7.41 4.34
C GLN A 40 4.25 -6.60 5.64
N ARG A 41 3.58 -7.09 6.68
CA ARG A 41 3.58 -6.44 8.00
C ARG A 41 4.96 -6.41 8.64
N LYS A 42 5.72 -7.50 8.51
CA LYS A 42 7.11 -7.53 8.99
C LYS A 42 7.99 -6.50 8.29
N ILE A 43 7.86 -6.39 6.97
CA ILE A 43 8.64 -5.42 6.19
C ILE A 43 8.26 -4.00 6.60
N LEU A 44 6.97 -3.70 6.70
CA LEU A 44 6.49 -2.38 7.13
C LEU A 44 7.03 -2.00 8.52
N SER A 45 7.05 -2.97 9.44
CA SER A 45 7.58 -2.78 10.79
C SER A 45 9.08 -2.43 10.80
N CYS A 46 9.82 -2.92 9.81
CA CYS A 46 11.25 -2.62 9.69
C CYS A 46 11.49 -1.29 8.98
N VAL A 47 10.83 -1.07 7.83
CA VAL A 47 11.13 0.09 6.99
C VAL A 47 10.67 1.41 7.60
N LYS A 48 9.66 1.40 8.47
CA LYS A 48 9.20 2.60 9.17
C LYS A 48 10.33 3.31 9.94
N ASP A 49 11.30 2.54 10.42
CA ASP A 49 12.40 3.09 11.23
C ASP A 49 13.38 3.93 10.40
N PHE A 50 13.35 3.78 9.08
CA PHE A 50 14.17 4.59 8.19
C PHE A 50 13.57 5.97 7.92
N VAL A 51 12.28 6.15 8.17
CA VAL A 51 11.57 7.41 7.91
C VAL A 51 11.91 8.41 9.02
N LYS A 52 12.43 9.59 8.65
CA LYS A 52 12.68 10.65 9.62
C LYS A 52 11.39 11.29 10.12
N PRO A 53 11.40 12.02 11.24
CA PRO A 53 10.26 12.85 11.64
C PRO A 53 9.82 13.77 10.49
N CYS A 54 8.53 13.88 10.25
CA CYS A 54 7.93 14.60 9.12
C CYS A 54 8.20 13.96 7.75
N GLY A 55 8.88 12.82 7.69
CA GLY A 55 9.13 12.08 6.46
C GLY A 55 7.92 11.27 6.00
N VAL A 56 8.03 10.70 4.81
CA VAL A 56 6.94 9.99 4.11
C VAL A 56 7.31 8.53 3.89
N LEU A 57 6.36 7.65 4.14
CA LEU A 57 6.41 6.24 3.74
C LEU A 57 5.34 6.02 2.67
N LEU A 58 5.77 5.65 1.47
CA LEU A 58 4.87 5.25 0.39
C LEU A 58 4.79 3.72 0.37
N TYR A 59 3.60 3.20 0.61
CA TYR A 59 3.31 1.77 0.57
C TYR A 59 2.55 1.45 -0.71
N SER A 60 3.04 0.49 -1.47
CA SER A 60 2.38 0.10 -2.71
C SER A 60 2.36 -1.42 -2.90
N THR A 61 1.34 -1.89 -3.61
CA THR A 61 1.19 -3.28 -4.05
C THR A 61 0.64 -3.31 -5.46
N CYS A 62 0.81 -4.44 -6.15
CA CYS A 62 0.18 -4.70 -7.44
C CYS A 62 -0.99 -5.68 -7.30
N THR A 63 -1.76 -5.58 -6.22
CA THR A 63 -2.93 -6.42 -5.96
C THR A 63 -4.17 -5.57 -5.73
N VAL A 64 -5.34 -6.17 -5.91
CA VAL A 64 -6.64 -5.57 -5.57
C VAL A 64 -7.20 -6.11 -4.26
N ASN A 65 -6.48 -7.00 -3.59
CA ASN A 65 -6.93 -7.66 -2.36
C ASN A 65 -6.90 -6.69 -1.17
N PRO A 66 -8.06 -6.38 -0.55
CA PRO A 66 -8.11 -5.48 0.60
C PRO A 66 -7.24 -5.90 1.78
N ALA A 67 -7.08 -7.19 2.01
CA ALA A 67 -6.26 -7.71 3.13
C ALA A 67 -4.80 -7.26 3.01
N GLU A 68 -4.28 -7.14 1.79
CA GLU A 68 -2.92 -6.70 1.51
C GLU A 68 -2.81 -5.18 1.38
N ASN A 69 -3.92 -4.48 1.24
CA ASN A 69 -3.98 -3.06 0.94
C ASN A 69 -4.52 -2.26 2.13
N ILE A 70 -5.80 -1.90 2.10
CA ILE A 70 -6.37 -1.00 3.12
C ILE A 70 -6.34 -1.62 4.53
N GLU A 71 -6.52 -2.93 4.66
CA GLU A 71 -6.46 -3.58 5.97
C GLU A 71 -5.05 -3.53 6.56
N ASN A 72 -4.02 -3.67 5.73
CA ASN A 72 -2.63 -3.48 6.17
C ASN A 72 -2.37 -2.03 6.60
N VAL A 73 -2.94 -1.06 5.90
CA VAL A 73 -2.82 0.36 6.26
C VAL A 73 -3.47 0.62 7.62
N HIS A 74 -4.69 0.13 7.84
CA HIS A 74 -5.38 0.28 9.12
C HIS A 74 -4.61 -0.39 10.25
N TRP A 75 -4.08 -1.60 10.01
CA TRP A 75 -3.24 -2.28 10.99
C TRP A 75 -2.00 -1.44 11.32
N PHE A 76 -1.31 -0.92 10.32
CA PHE A 76 -0.09 -0.14 10.50
C PHE A 76 -0.33 1.12 11.33
N LEU A 77 -1.40 1.86 11.03
CA LEU A 77 -1.75 3.08 11.75
C LEU A 77 -2.13 2.82 13.20
N LYS A 78 -2.72 1.65 13.47
CA LYS A 78 -3.06 1.24 14.84
C LYS A 78 -1.82 0.85 15.64
N GLU A 79 -0.89 0.11 15.00
CA GLU A 79 0.36 -0.34 15.63
C GLU A 79 1.36 0.80 15.84
N TYR A 80 1.39 1.75 14.89
CA TYR A 80 2.38 2.82 14.87
C TYR A 80 1.69 4.18 14.82
N PRO A 81 1.17 4.66 15.98
CA PRO A 81 0.38 5.91 16.02
C PRO A 81 1.20 7.16 15.72
N GLU A 82 2.52 7.05 15.61
CA GLU A 82 3.39 8.13 15.12
C GLU A 82 3.23 8.41 13.62
N PHE A 83 2.51 7.55 12.90
CA PHE A 83 2.19 7.75 11.48
C PHE A 83 0.72 8.12 11.29
N TYR A 84 0.41 8.79 10.19
CA TYR A 84 -0.95 9.10 9.77
C TYR A 84 -1.05 9.08 8.25
N LEU A 85 -2.26 8.90 7.75
CA LEU A 85 -2.54 9.00 6.31
C LEU A 85 -2.46 10.46 5.88
N ASP A 86 -1.60 10.75 4.90
CA ASP A 86 -1.43 12.08 4.35
C ASP A 86 -2.19 12.19 3.02
N ASP A 87 -3.00 13.24 2.87
CA ASP A 87 -3.91 13.39 1.75
C ASP A 87 -3.16 13.41 0.41
N ILE A 88 -3.55 12.53 -0.52
CA ILE A 88 -2.95 12.43 -1.85
C ILE A 88 -3.79 13.06 -2.95
N ARG A 89 -4.99 13.54 -2.65
CA ARG A 89 -5.94 13.99 -3.68
C ARG A 89 -5.38 15.11 -4.54
N GLU A 90 -4.67 16.06 -3.95
CA GLU A 90 -4.06 17.16 -4.68
C GLU A 90 -2.84 16.73 -5.52
N LYS A 91 -2.29 15.57 -5.25
CA LYS A 91 -1.13 15.02 -5.97
C LYS A 91 -1.54 14.15 -7.15
N LEU A 92 -2.83 13.86 -7.28
CA LEU A 92 -3.38 13.04 -8.35
C LEU A 92 -3.95 13.90 -9.46
N CYS A 93 -3.94 13.38 -10.68
CA CYS A 93 -4.67 14.02 -11.79
C CYS A 93 -6.18 14.01 -11.47
N PRO A 94 -6.94 14.97 -12.01
CA PRO A 94 -8.37 15.10 -11.68
C PRO A 94 -9.18 13.83 -11.91
N GLU A 95 -8.83 13.05 -12.93
CA GLU A 95 -9.53 11.82 -13.29
C GLU A 95 -9.45 10.75 -12.19
N LEU A 96 -8.41 10.78 -11.36
CA LEU A 96 -8.21 9.79 -10.29
C LEU A 96 -8.72 10.26 -8.93
N ARG A 97 -8.99 11.54 -8.74
CA ARG A 97 -9.38 12.09 -7.43
C ARG A 97 -10.65 11.46 -6.89
N ASP A 98 -11.62 11.18 -7.75
CA ASP A 98 -12.89 10.58 -7.35
C ASP A 98 -12.76 9.11 -6.97
N SER A 99 -11.64 8.47 -7.30
CA SER A 99 -11.35 7.09 -6.93
C SER A 99 -10.73 6.96 -5.53
N VAL A 100 -10.44 8.06 -4.87
CA VAL A 100 -9.87 8.06 -3.51
C VAL A 100 -11.01 7.91 -2.50
N GLU A 101 -11.11 6.73 -1.86
CA GLU A 101 -12.09 6.47 -0.82
C GLU A 101 -11.61 6.98 0.54
N GLU A 102 -10.33 6.77 0.85
CA GLU A 102 -9.68 7.36 2.02
C GLU A 102 -8.59 8.31 1.54
N LYS A 103 -8.51 9.50 2.12
CA LYS A 103 -7.68 10.62 1.65
C LYS A 103 -6.23 10.31 1.32
N GLY A 104 -5.64 9.33 1.97
CA GLY A 104 -4.23 8.95 1.80
C GLY A 104 -4.01 7.71 0.95
N CYS A 105 -5.06 7.12 0.38
CA CYS A 105 -4.98 5.85 -0.34
C CYS A 105 -5.73 5.92 -1.66
N ILE A 106 -5.24 5.18 -2.66
CA ILE A 106 -5.98 4.94 -3.91
C ILE A 106 -5.79 3.50 -4.35
N GLN A 107 -6.89 2.86 -4.77
CA GLN A 107 -6.90 1.54 -5.39
C GLN A 107 -7.26 1.71 -6.85
N LEU A 108 -6.32 1.37 -7.73
CA LEU A 108 -6.59 1.28 -9.17
C LEU A 108 -7.11 -0.11 -9.49
N LEU A 109 -8.18 -0.18 -10.28
CA LEU A 109 -8.87 -1.43 -10.61
C LEU A 109 -8.81 -1.70 -12.12
N PRO A 110 -8.46 -2.92 -12.55
CA PRO A 110 -8.54 -3.29 -13.96
C PRO A 110 -9.97 -3.12 -14.47
N GLY A 111 -10.13 -2.61 -15.67
CA GLY A 111 -11.43 -2.41 -16.30
C GLY A 111 -12.14 -1.11 -15.91
N ILE A 112 -11.87 -0.55 -14.74
CA ILE A 112 -12.37 0.78 -14.32
C ILE A 112 -11.34 1.84 -14.66
N HIS A 113 -10.09 1.58 -14.32
CA HIS A 113 -8.95 2.42 -14.69
C HIS A 113 -8.21 1.75 -15.85
N GLN A 114 -7.61 2.55 -16.74
CA GLN A 114 -6.81 2.00 -17.84
C GLN A 114 -5.43 1.56 -17.33
N SER A 115 -5.43 0.61 -16.39
CA SER A 115 -4.23 0.14 -15.70
C SER A 115 -4.46 -1.24 -15.13
N ASP A 116 -3.38 -1.90 -14.70
CA ASP A 116 -3.45 -3.06 -13.83
C ASP A 116 -3.97 -2.64 -12.45
N GLY A 117 -4.35 -3.63 -11.64
CA GLY A 117 -4.66 -3.38 -10.24
C GLY A 117 -3.42 -2.90 -9.51
N PHE A 118 -3.53 -1.80 -8.79
CA PHE A 118 -2.43 -1.21 -8.05
C PHE A 118 -2.96 -0.42 -6.87
N PHE A 119 -2.27 -0.48 -5.74
CA PHE A 119 -2.64 0.25 -4.54
C PHE A 119 -1.48 1.11 -4.06
N ILE A 120 -1.77 2.33 -3.66
CA ILE A 120 -0.80 3.25 -3.07
C ILE A 120 -1.40 3.88 -1.83
N ALA A 121 -0.63 3.90 -0.74
CA ALA A 121 -0.93 4.65 0.47
C ALA A 121 0.25 5.58 0.81
N ARG A 122 -0.07 6.82 1.14
CA ARG A 122 0.92 7.79 1.61
C ARG A 122 0.77 7.95 3.11
N LEU A 123 1.79 7.51 3.82
CA LEU A 123 1.87 7.59 5.28
C LEU A 123 2.91 8.62 5.64
N LYS A 124 2.62 9.46 6.61
CA LYS A 124 3.55 10.49 7.05
C LYS A 124 3.85 10.33 8.53
N ARG A 125 5.13 10.46 8.88
CA ARG A 125 5.55 10.41 10.27
C ARG A 125 5.33 11.78 10.94
N LYS A 126 4.74 11.77 12.12
CA LYS A 126 4.54 12.98 12.92
C LYS A 126 5.88 13.57 13.33
N PRO A 127 5.95 14.89 13.59
CA PRO A 127 7.15 15.47 14.15
C PRO A 127 7.40 14.93 15.56
N ASP A 128 8.66 14.91 15.96
CA ASP A 128 9.05 14.53 17.32
C ASP A 128 8.65 15.60 18.32
#